data_e1dd6dc6da0b2de52295434fe4da27c1
#
_entry.id   e1dd6dc6da0b2de52295434fe4da27c1
#
_cell.length_a   1.000
_cell.length_b   1.000
_cell.length_c   1.000
_cell.angle_alpha   90.00
_cell.angle_beta   90.00
_cell.angle_gamma   90.00
#
_symmetry.space_group_name_H-M   'P 1'
#
loop_
_entity.id
_entity.type
_entity.pdbx_description
1 polymer ?
#
loop_
_entity_poly.entity_id
_entity_poly.type
_entity_poly.pdbx_seq_one_letter_code
_entity_poly.pdbx_strand_id
1 'polypeptide(L)'
;PILLSSVQGYVAAEQATRMTGEWLIDSHGETSKSRLLVIFLEEILYRCEVEEKWFVDGIVMITPQSLRIQASWVDADLVEREVEIKAVTRHELCFEKLAGGQTLTSPWQEVPDIAGPGWYCDVVFDI
;
A
#
# COMPACT_ATOMS: atom_id res chain seq x y z
N PRO A 1 -2.35 6.17 -1.09
CA PRO A 1 -2.39 7.44 -1.79
C PRO A 1 -1.64 7.45 -3.12
N ILE A 2 -0.35 7.10 -3.15
CA ILE A 2 0.42 7.12 -4.41
C ILE A 2 -0.16 6.13 -5.43
N LEU A 3 -0.51 4.93 -5.01
CA LEU A 3 -1.15 3.94 -5.88
C LEU A 3 -2.47 4.48 -6.44
N LEU A 4 -3.25 5.14 -5.60
CA LEU A 4 -4.53 5.71 -6.01
C LEU A 4 -4.37 6.93 -6.91
N SER A 5 -3.38 7.79 -6.64
CA SER A 5 -3.16 8.99 -7.44
C SER A 5 -2.65 8.69 -8.85
N SER A 6 -2.06 7.51 -9.07
CA SER A 6 -1.59 7.06 -10.37
C SER A 6 -2.64 6.27 -11.17
N VAL A 7 -3.88 6.18 -10.65
CA VAL A 7 -4.94 5.35 -11.24
C VAL A 7 -6.02 6.23 -11.81
N GLN A 8 -6.27 6.11 -13.12
CA GLN A 8 -7.48 6.61 -13.74
C GLN A 8 -8.64 5.65 -13.44
N GLY A 9 -9.85 6.19 -13.39
CA GLY A 9 -11.03 5.38 -13.12
C GLY A 9 -11.21 4.97 -11.66
N TYR A 10 -10.47 5.61 -10.74
CA TYR A 10 -10.61 5.31 -9.32
C TYR A 10 -12.04 5.47 -8.81
N VAL A 11 -12.77 6.47 -9.28
CA VAL A 11 -14.17 6.68 -8.92
C VAL A 11 -15.04 5.51 -9.39
N ALA A 12 -14.80 4.99 -10.58
CA ALA A 12 -15.51 3.82 -11.08
C ALA A 12 -15.19 2.58 -10.24
N ALA A 13 -13.93 2.42 -9.83
CA ALA A 13 -13.53 1.34 -8.94
C ALA A 13 -14.21 1.46 -7.56
N GLU A 14 -14.35 2.66 -7.03
CA GLU A 14 -15.08 2.88 -5.77
C GLU A 14 -16.56 2.50 -5.86
N GLN A 15 -17.17 2.71 -7.02
CA GLN A 15 -18.59 2.42 -7.26
C GLN A 15 -18.84 0.95 -7.64
N ALA A 16 -17.79 0.20 -7.95
CA ALA A 16 -17.90 -1.21 -8.29
C ALA A 16 -18.28 -2.04 -7.06
N THR A 17 -18.88 -3.19 -7.31
CA THR A 17 -19.19 -4.15 -6.26
C THR A 17 -17.88 -4.66 -5.64
N ARG A 18 -17.71 -4.42 -4.36
CA ARG A 18 -16.54 -4.87 -3.62
C ARG A 18 -16.70 -6.31 -3.18
N MET A 19 -15.63 -7.05 -3.32
CA MET A 19 -15.47 -8.35 -2.71
C MET A 19 -14.62 -8.21 -1.45
N THR A 20 -14.86 -9.09 -0.48
CA THR A 20 -14.15 -9.07 0.79
C THR A 20 -13.64 -10.46 1.12
N GLY A 21 -12.54 -10.53 1.83
CA GLY A 21 -11.97 -11.78 2.28
C GLY A 21 -10.71 -11.58 3.08
N GLU A 22 -10.18 -12.66 3.60
CA GLU A 22 -8.92 -12.65 4.34
C GLU A 22 -7.78 -13.08 3.44
N TRP A 23 -6.73 -12.26 3.39
CA TRP A 23 -5.46 -12.62 2.76
C TRP A 23 -4.46 -12.91 3.86
N LEU A 24 -3.85 -14.07 3.79
CA LEU A 24 -2.82 -14.50 4.72
C LEU A 24 -1.47 -14.52 4.01
N ILE A 25 -0.50 -13.80 4.56
CA ILE A 25 0.84 -13.67 3.99
C ILE A 25 1.84 -14.18 5.02
N ASP A 26 2.70 -15.11 4.61
CA ASP A 26 3.81 -15.56 5.44
C ASP A 26 4.86 -14.44 5.51
N SER A 27 5.15 -13.97 6.72
CA SER A 27 6.17 -12.95 6.95
C SER A 27 7.54 -13.54 7.24
N HIS A 28 7.66 -14.86 7.29
CA HIS A 28 8.91 -15.57 7.57
C HIS A 28 9.61 -15.11 8.86
N GLY A 29 8.81 -14.71 9.86
CA GLY A 29 9.33 -14.21 11.13
C GLY A 29 9.93 -12.82 11.08
N GLU A 30 9.67 -12.05 10.01
CA GLU A 30 10.20 -10.70 9.87
C GLU A 30 9.66 -9.78 10.97
N THR A 31 10.54 -9.01 11.60
CA THR A 31 10.21 -8.08 12.68
C THR A 31 10.39 -6.61 12.31
N SER A 32 11.13 -6.32 11.25
CA SER A 32 11.32 -4.95 10.78
C SER A 32 10.03 -4.43 10.14
N LYS A 33 9.53 -3.30 10.61
CA LYS A 33 8.32 -2.68 10.07
C LYS A 33 8.47 -2.27 8.61
N SER A 34 9.63 -1.74 8.22
CA SER A 34 9.88 -1.38 6.82
C SER A 34 9.85 -2.60 5.91
N ARG A 35 10.40 -3.72 6.33
CA ARG A 35 10.38 -4.96 5.55
C ARG A 35 9.00 -5.59 5.50
N LEU A 36 8.24 -5.51 6.59
CA LEU A 36 6.84 -5.94 6.60
C LEU A 36 5.99 -5.10 5.63
N LEU A 37 6.26 -3.79 5.56
CA LEU A 37 5.61 -2.93 4.58
C LEU A 37 5.89 -3.39 3.14
N VAL A 38 7.13 -3.73 2.82
CA VAL A 38 7.50 -4.26 1.50
C VAL A 38 6.77 -5.55 1.20
N ILE A 39 6.74 -6.47 2.15
CA ILE A 39 6.01 -7.75 2.01
C ILE A 39 4.53 -7.49 1.71
N PHE A 40 3.92 -6.57 2.43
CA PHE A 40 2.52 -6.19 2.22
C PHE A 40 2.30 -5.60 0.81
N LEU A 41 3.12 -4.65 0.40
CA LEU A 41 2.98 -3.99 -0.91
C LEU A 41 3.25 -4.96 -2.06
N GLU A 42 4.23 -5.85 -1.93
CA GLU A 42 4.50 -6.89 -2.93
C GLU A 42 3.30 -7.83 -3.09
N GLU A 43 2.62 -8.16 -2.00
CA GLU A 43 1.41 -8.98 -2.06
C GLU A 43 0.27 -8.25 -2.78
N ILE A 44 0.10 -6.96 -2.53
CA ILE A 44 -0.91 -6.16 -3.25
C ILE A 44 -0.63 -6.19 -4.76
N LEU A 45 0.62 -6.02 -5.17
CA LEU A 45 1.01 -6.09 -6.58
C LEU A 45 0.76 -7.49 -7.16
N TYR A 46 1.13 -8.53 -6.43
CA TYR A 46 0.90 -9.90 -6.85
C TYR A 46 -0.60 -10.18 -7.09
N ARG A 47 -1.44 -9.80 -6.14
CA ARG A 47 -2.90 -10.02 -6.26
C ARG A 47 -3.49 -9.26 -7.44
N CYS A 48 -2.97 -8.08 -7.74
CA CYS A 48 -3.39 -7.31 -8.89
C CYS A 48 -2.96 -7.96 -10.20
N GLU A 49 -1.68 -8.34 -10.33
CA GLU A 49 -1.10 -8.83 -11.59
C GLU A 49 -1.50 -10.27 -11.90
N VAL A 50 -1.60 -11.12 -10.89
CA VAL A 50 -1.83 -12.57 -11.08
C VAL A 50 -3.29 -12.94 -10.85
N GLU A 51 -3.92 -12.38 -9.84
CA GLU A 51 -5.30 -12.73 -9.47
C GLU A 51 -6.33 -11.69 -9.94
N GLU A 52 -5.88 -10.61 -10.58
CA GLU A 52 -6.74 -9.53 -11.09
C GLU A 52 -7.62 -8.90 -10.01
N LYS A 53 -7.09 -8.80 -8.78
CA LYS A 53 -7.75 -8.20 -7.63
C LYS A 53 -7.11 -6.87 -7.29
N TRP A 54 -7.85 -5.79 -7.50
CA TRP A 54 -7.42 -4.45 -7.13
C TRP A 54 -7.80 -4.14 -5.68
N PHE A 55 -6.81 -4.07 -4.81
CA PHE A 55 -7.00 -3.76 -3.40
C PHE A 55 -7.55 -2.35 -3.23
N VAL A 56 -8.63 -2.20 -2.48
CA VAL A 56 -9.29 -0.92 -2.20
C VAL A 56 -8.98 -0.44 -0.79
N ASP A 57 -9.25 -1.26 0.20
CA ASP A 57 -8.91 -1.01 1.59
C ASP A 57 -8.81 -2.30 2.39
N GLY A 58 -8.39 -2.20 3.63
CA GLY A 58 -8.32 -3.35 4.50
C GLY A 58 -7.73 -3.03 5.86
N ILE A 59 -7.81 -4.03 6.73
CA ILE A 59 -7.21 -3.98 8.06
C ILE A 59 -6.13 -5.04 8.11
N VAL A 60 -4.92 -4.62 8.48
CA VAL A 60 -3.75 -5.50 8.58
C VAL A 60 -3.51 -5.86 10.03
N MET A 61 -3.44 -7.15 10.33
CA MET A 61 -3.02 -7.66 11.63
C MET A 61 -1.67 -8.33 11.48
N ILE A 62 -0.71 -7.91 12.31
CA ILE A 62 0.64 -8.45 12.31
C ILE A 62 0.73 -9.51 13.40
N THR A 63 1.11 -10.72 13.02
CA THR A 63 1.44 -11.80 13.95
C THR A 63 2.94 -12.13 13.84
N PRO A 64 3.52 -12.92 14.76
CA PRO A 64 4.94 -13.26 14.67
C PRO A 64 5.36 -13.94 13.37
N GLN A 65 4.45 -14.60 12.68
CA GLN A 65 4.77 -15.39 11.49
C GLN A 65 4.00 -14.99 10.25
N SER A 66 3.05 -14.06 10.36
CA SER A 66 2.19 -13.72 9.23
C SER A 66 1.67 -12.29 9.29
N LEU A 67 1.24 -11.81 8.12
CA LEU A 67 0.34 -10.67 7.98
C LEU A 67 -1.03 -11.20 7.61
N ARG A 68 -2.05 -10.84 8.37
CA ARG A 68 -3.43 -11.17 8.07
C ARG A 68 -4.15 -9.90 7.64
N ILE A 69 -4.69 -9.90 6.44
CA ILE A 69 -5.35 -8.74 5.88
C ILE A 69 -6.83 -9.07 5.68
N GLN A 70 -7.69 -8.32 6.36
CA GLN A 70 -9.10 -8.32 6.00
C GLN A 70 -9.26 -7.34 4.86
N ALA A 71 -9.27 -7.85 3.64
CA ALA A 71 -9.17 -7.07 2.43
C ALA A 71 -10.52 -6.84 1.76
N SER A 72 -10.66 -5.66 1.16
CA SER A 72 -11.70 -5.37 0.18
C SER A 72 -11.04 -5.09 -1.15
N TRP A 73 -11.57 -5.64 -2.22
CA TRP A 73 -11.03 -5.45 -3.56
C TRP A 73 -12.12 -5.39 -4.62
N VAL A 74 -11.77 -4.87 -5.77
CA VAL A 74 -12.57 -4.89 -6.98
C VAL A 74 -11.80 -5.61 -8.08
N ASP A 75 -12.49 -5.96 -9.17
CA ASP A 75 -11.83 -6.53 -10.34
C ASP A 75 -10.87 -5.51 -10.93
N ALA A 76 -9.60 -5.90 -11.12
CA ALA A 76 -8.59 -5.02 -11.67
C ALA A 76 -8.89 -4.55 -13.10
N ASP A 77 -9.68 -5.32 -13.86
CA ASP A 77 -10.09 -4.96 -15.22
C ASP A 77 -11.02 -3.73 -15.23
N LEU A 78 -11.65 -3.40 -14.10
CA LEU A 78 -12.49 -2.21 -13.96
C LEU A 78 -11.69 -0.93 -13.69
N VAL A 79 -10.38 -1.05 -13.48
CA VAL A 79 -9.52 0.07 -13.10
C VAL A 79 -8.57 0.40 -14.23
N GLU A 80 -8.68 1.64 -14.74
CA GLU A 80 -7.71 2.16 -15.70
C GLU A 80 -6.52 2.76 -14.96
N ARG A 81 -5.31 2.37 -15.37
CA ARG A 81 -4.06 2.82 -14.75
C ARG A 81 -3.24 3.64 -15.73
N GLU A 82 -2.85 4.85 -15.34
CA GLU A 82 -1.92 5.69 -16.11
C GLU A 82 -0.49 5.16 -16.03
N VAL A 83 -0.14 4.62 -14.87
CA VAL A 83 1.19 4.09 -14.58
C VAL A 83 1.03 2.69 -14.02
N GLU A 84 1.84 1.77 -14.54
CA GLU A 84 1.91 0.40 -14.03
C GLU A 84 3.11 0.28 -13.09
N ILE A 85 2.83 -0.06 -11.83
CA ILE A 85 3.87 -0.32 -10.84
C ILE A 85 4.30 -1.77 -10.99
N LYS A 86 5.58 -1.98 -11.32
CA LYS A 86 6.13 -3.31 -11.58
C LYS A 86 6.74 -3.96 -10.35
N ALA A 87 7.33 -3.17 -9.47
CA ALA A 87 8.00 -3.68 -8.29
C ALA A 87 8.10 -2.63 -7.19
N VAL A 88 8.23 -3.12 -5.95
CA VAL A 88 8.58 -2.30 -4.78
C VAL A 88 10.07 -2.40 -4.59
N THR A 89 10.77 -1.26 -4.56
CA THR A 89 12.20 -1.24 -4.27
C THR A 89 12.45 -1.00 -2.79
N ARG A 90 13.67 -1.31 -2.34
CA ARG A 90 14.12 -0.98 -0.99
C ARG A 90 15.02 0.25 -0.95
N HIS A 91 15.12 0.96 -2.07
CA HIS A 91 15.94 2.16 -2.18
C HIS A 91 15.34 3.27 -1.32
N GLU A 92 16.12 3.78 -0.37
CA GLU A 92 15.69 4.83 0.57
C GLU A 92 14.39 4.50 1.33
N LEU A 93 14.14 3.22 1.54
CA LEU A 93 12.94 2.76 2.25
C LEU A 93 12.93 3.28 3.69
N CYS A 94 11.85 3.94 4.05
CA CYS A 94 11.64 4.47 5.39
C CYS A 94 10.21 4.20 5.85
N PHE A 95 10.05 3.76 7.09
CA PHE A 95 8.74 3.60 7.72
C PHE A 95 8.89 3.94 9.20
N GLU A 96 8.50 5.15 9.58
CA GLU A 96 8.79 5.71 10.90
C GLU A 96 7.58 6.40 11.51
N LYS A 97 7.66 6.56 12.83
CA LYS A 97 6.66 7.28 13.61
C LYS A 97 7.06 8.73 13.79
N LEU A 98 6.11 9.64 13.55
CA LEU A 98 6.22 11.04 13.93
C LEU A 98 5.56 11.27 15.27
N ALA A 99 6.26 11.94 16.19
CA ALA A 99 5.71 12.34 17.47
C ALA A 99 4.78 13.55 17.31
N GLY A 100 3.94 13.79 18.30
CA GLY A 100 3.14 15.01 18.35
C GLY A 100 4.05 16.24 18.37
N GLY A 101 3.71 17.23 17.55
CA GLY A 101 4.49 18.45 17.39
C GLY A 101 5.62 18.37 16.37
N GLN A 102 5.93 17.19 15.85
CA GLN A 102 6.87 17.03 14.76
C GLN A 102 6.18 17.22 13.41
N THR A 103 6.89 17.82 12.47
CA THR A 103 6.40 17.98 11.09
C THR A 103 7.51 17.55 10.15
N LEU A 104 7.15 16.67 9.20
CA LEU A 104 8.04 16.29 8.11
C LEU A 104 7.74 17.18 6.91
N THR A 105 8.72 17.99 6.52
CA THR A 105 8.59 18.87 5.37
C THR A 105 8.68 18.07 4.08
N SER A 106 7.67 18.23 3.23
CA SER A 106 7.67 17.59 1.91
C SER A 106 8.71 18.27 0.99
N PRO A 107 9.55 17.48 0.29
CA PRO A 107 10.43 18.03 -0.75
C PRO A 107 9.69 18.34 -2.05
N TRP A 108 8.42 18.01 -2.16
CA TRP A 108 7.62 18.15 -3.38
C TRP A 108 6.50 19.17 -3.17
N GLN A 109 6.35 20.07 -4.12
CA GLN A 109 5.38 21.16 -4.02
C GLN A 109 3.92 20.65 -3.98
N GLU A 110 3.64 19.56 -4.71
CA GLU A 110 2.28 19.01 -4.80
C GLU A 110 1.93 18.08 -3.63
N VAL A 111 2.89 17.74 -2.80
CA VAL A 111 2.71 16.85 -1.65
C VAL A 111 2.72 17.67 -0.37
N PRO A 112 1.66 17.62 0.43
CA PRO A 112 1.62 18.38 1.68
C PRO A 112 2.62 17.85 2.70
N ASP A 113 3.04 18.72 3.62
CA ASP A 113 3.82 18.34 4.77
C ASP A 113 3.02 17.39 5.66
N ILE A 114 3.71 16.50 6.36
CA ILE A 114 3.10 15.54 7.27
C ILE A 114 3.32 16.00 8.70
N ALA A 115 2.23 16.21 9.43
CA ALA A 115 2.26 16.57 10.85
C ALA A 115 1.99 15.35 11.72
N GLY A 116 2.78 15.17 12.78
CA GLY A 116 2.53 14.14 13.79
C GLY A 116 1.40 14.54 14.75
N PRO A 117 0.94 13.61 15.59
CA PRO A 117 1.44 12.25 15.72
C PRO A 117 0.94 11.34 14.59
N GLY A 118 1.72 10.36 14.24
CA GLY A 118 1.33 9.37 13.22
C GLY A 118 2.52 8.60 12.66
N TRP A 119 2.23 7.81 11.66
CA TRP A 119 3.23 7.03 10.94
C TRP A 119 3.37 7.55 9.51
N TYR A 120 4.58 7.50 8.96
CA TYR A 120 4.81 7.79 7.56
C TYR A 120 5.75 6.77 6.94
N CYS A 121 5.66 6.63 5.63
CA CYS A 121 6.58 5.79 4.88
C CYS A 121 7.05 6.52 3.62
N ASP A 122 8.25 6.16 3.18
CA ASP A 122 8.84 6.61 1.94
C ASP A 122 9.25 5.37 1.16
N VAL A 123 8.64 5.17 0.00
CA VAL A 123 8.82 3.96 -0.81
C VAL A 123 9.03 4.36 -2.27
N VAL A 124 10.01 3.76 -2.90
CA VAL A 124 10.29 3.94 -4.33
C VAL A 124 9.78 2.72 -5.09
N PHE A 125 8.96 2.96 -6.10
CA PHE A 125 8.43 1.91 -6.97
C PHE A 125 9.14 1.93 -8.31
N ASP A 126 9.35 0.75 -8.90
CA ASP A 126 9.69 0.60 -10.31
C ASP A 126 8.42 0.66 -11.16
N ILE A 127 8.51 1.40 -12.23
CA ILE A 127 7.43 1.53 -13.21
C ILE A 127 7.85 1.13 -14.61
#